data_df71333c71813fc169cb95b2c5fdb1c8
#
_entry.id   df71333c71813fc169cb95b2c5fdb1c8
#
_cell.length_a   1.000
_cell.length_b   1.000
_cell.length_c   1.000
_cell.angle_alpha   90.00
_cell.angle_beta   90.00
_cell.angle_gamma   90.00
#
_symmetry.space_group_name_H-M   'P 1'
#
loop_
_entity.id
_entity.type
_entity.pdbx_description
1 polymer ?
#
loop_
_entity_poly.entity_id
_entity_poly.type
_entity_poly.pdbx_seq_one_letter_code
_entity_poly.pdbx_strand_id
1 'polypeptide(L)'
;MRETAVIVPTYNNPKSIKKVAFDVLQNGYELILVDDGSDDVVEELFEDGEKENIYFVRHTTNQGKGEAIISGVKKAKELGYKHVASIDGDGQHLASEIKKLTDAYKDGEILIGARNFDLEHVPNGSKFGRWFSNFWACWDTGFEITDSLSGFRIYPVSILNLPIKTSRFDWEMEVLVRHADAGRVISEVPIECYYPTADERVSHFKKFGDTMAIVWVHVQILPFKWPGFILDKLLGRKRK
;
A
#
# COMPACT_ATOMS: atom_id res chain seq x y z
N MET A 1 8.43 -3.26 22.78
CA MET A 1 8.65 -3.14 21.34
C MET A 1 7.58 -2.20 20.83
N ARG A 2 7.92 -1.21 20.03
CA ARG A 2 6.94 -0.31 19.39
C ARG A 2 6.11 -1.14 18.43
N GLU A 3 4.78 -0.92 18.36
CA GLU A 3 3.93 -1.81 17.58
C GLU A 3 3.82 -1.36 16.12
N THR A 4 3.42 -0.11 15.86
CA THR A 4 3.16 0.41 14.52
C THR A 4 3.82 1.75 14.28
N ALA A 5 4.54 1.91 13.18
CA ALA A 5 4.88 3.21 12.59
C ALA A 5 4.07 3.42 11.32
N VAL A 6 3.91 4.67 10.91
CA VAL A 6 3.24 5.00 9.64
C VAL A 6 4.28 5.35 8.59
N ILE A 7 4.16 4.77 7.41
CA ILE A 7 4.99 5.09 6.24
C ILE A 7 4.16 5.93 5.27
N VAL A 8 4.71 7.07 4.88
CA VAL A 8 4.16 7.90 3.81
C VAL A 8 5.19 8.03 2.70
N PRO A 9 5.03 7.28 1.59
CA PRO A 9 5.84 7.49 0.40
C PRO A 9 5.37 8.76 -0.32
N THR A 10 6.32 9.57 -0.78
CA THR A 10 6.03 10.81 -1.52
C THR A 10 7.01 11.02 -2.67
N TYR A 11 6.53 11.61 -3.75
CA TYR A 11 7.32 12.03 -4.90
C TYR A 11 6.66 13.24 -5.55
N ASN A 12 7.38 14.36 -5.60
CA ASN A 12 6.92 15.63 -6.20
C ASN A 12 5.50 16.05 -5.76
N ASN A 13 5.20 15.92 -4.46
CA ASN A 13 3.90 16.25 -3.91
C ASN A 13 3.97 17.20 -2.70
N PRO A 14 4.53 18.42 -2.86
CA PRO A 14 4.73 19.34 -1.74
C PRO A 14 3.42 19.88 -1.15
N LYS A 15 2.32 19.88 -1.91
CA LYS A 15 1.06 20.51 -1.49
C LYS A 15 0.33 19.77 -0.38
N SER A 16 0.33 18.45 -0.38
CA SER A 16 -0.43 17.63 0.57
C SER A 16 0.42 16.98 1.64
N ILE A 17 1.73 16.77 1.36
CA ILE A 17 2.57 15.94 2.22
C ILE A 17 2.69 16.47 3.66
N LYS A 18 2.78 17.79 3.84
CA LYS A 18 2.85 18.41 5.15
C LYS A 18 1.59 18.18 5.97
N LYS A 19 0.42 18.34 5.32
CA LYS A 19 -0.89 18.05 5.95
C LYS A 19 -0.99 16.57 6.35
N VAL A 20 -0.66 15.66 5.44
CA VAL A 20 -0.70 14.21 5.72
C VAL A 20 0.22 13.85 6.89
N ALA A 21 1.43 14.41 6.92
CA ALA A 21 2.37 14.19 8.00
C ALA A 21 1.79 14.63 9.36
N PHE A 22 1.23 15.83 9.44
CA PHE A 22 0.62 16.35 10.68
C PHE A 22 -0.62 15.55 11.07
N ASP A 23 -1.46 15.16 10.12
CA ASP A 23 -2.63 14.33 10.40
C ASP A 23 -2.20 12.98 11.03
N VAL A 24 -1.10 12.38 10.56
CA VAL A 24 -0.53 11.14 11.17
C VAL A 24 -0.02 11.39 12.58
N LEU A 25 0.78 12.45 12.80
CA LEU A 25 1.33 12.78 14.11
C LEU A 25 0.24 13.13 15.13
N GLN A 26 -0.80 13.87 14.73
CA GLN A 26 -1.94 14.21 15.58
C GLN A 26 -2.75 12.99 16.03
N ASN A 27 -2.73 11.91 15.23
CA ASN A 27 -3.33 10.64 15.61
C ASN A 27 -2.41 9.77 16.48
N GLY A 28 -1.26 10.30 16.94
CA GLY A 28 -0.36 9.66 17.90
C GLY A 28 0.60 8.63 17.34
N TYR A 29 0.82 8.63 16.01
CA TYR A 29 1.77 7.72 15.36
C TYR A 29 3.08 8.43 15.01
N GLU A 30 4.19 7.71 15.12
CA GLU A 30 5.46 8.14 14.56
C GLU A 30 5.44 7.92 13.04
N LEU A 31 6.02 8.86 12.30
CA LEU A 31 6.00 8.90 10.85
C LEU A 31 7.38 8.55 10.26
N ILE A 32 7.40 7.66 9.28
CA ILE A 32 8.54 7.45 8.38
C ILE A 32 8.14 8.03 7.03
N LEU A 33 8.68 9.21 6.74
CA LEU A 33 8.42 9.93 5.50
C LEU A 33 9.49 9.57 4.48
N VAL A 34 9.07 8.88 3.40
CA VAL A 34 10.00 8.42 2.36
C VAL A 34 9.86 9.29 1.12
N ASP A 35 10.85 10.14 0.88
CA ASP A 35 10.97 10.96 -0.31
C ASP A 35 11.65 10.14 -1.43
N ASP A 36 10.89 9.73 -2.42
CA ASP A 36 11.35 8.91 -3.54
C ASP A 36 12.03 9.73 -4.64
N GLY A 37 12.98 10.61 -4.24
CA GLY A 37 13.80 11.41 -5.14
C GLY A 37 13.04 12.58 -5.75
N SER A 38 12.26 13.32 -4.96
CA SER A 38 11.63 14.57 -5.39
C SER A 38 12.66 15.62 -5.82
N ASP A 39 12.26 16.52 -6.71
CA ASP A 39 13.10 17.61 -7.18
C ASP A 39 13.49 18.52 -6.01
N ASP A 40 12.51 18.92 -5.17
CA ASP A 40 12.76 19.62 -3.92
C ASP A 40 12.88 18.62 -2.76
N VAL A 41 13.77 18.91 -1.81
CA VAL A 41 14.00 18.08 -0.62
C VAL A 41 12.78 18.19 0.30
N VAL A 42 12.03 17.08 0.45
CA VAL A 42 10.78 17.09 1.22
C VAL A 42 11.02 17.46 2.69
N GLU A 43 12.15 17.07 3.28
CA GLU A 43 12.52 17.42 4.66
C GLU A 43 12.63 18.94 4.87
N GLU A 44 13.02 19.69 3.85
CA GLU A 44 13.16 21.16 3.91
C GLU A 44 11.81 21.89 3.95
N LEU A 45 10.71 21.19 3.65
CA LEU A 45 9.37 21.73 3.82
C LEU A 45 8.97 21.87 5.30
N PHE A 46 9.65 21.20 6.22
CA PHE A 46 9.35 21.16 7.65
C PHE A 46 10.32 22.05 8.43
N GLU A 47 9.80 22.85 9.34
CA GLU A 47 10.59 23.60 10.30
C GLU A 47 11.19 22.66 11.36
N ASP A 48 12.27 23.08 12.04
CA ASP A 48 12.96 22.20 13.01
C ASP A 48 12.04 21.70 14.11
N GLY A 49 11.11 22.51 14.61
CA GLY A 49 10.12 22.12 15.61
C GLY A 49 9.01 21.19 15.10
N GLU A 50 8.87 21.06 13.77
CA GLU A 50 7.87 20.17 13.12
C GLU A 50 8.40 18.78 12.81
N LYS A 51 9.72 18.56 12.96
CA LYS A 51 10.39 17.30 12.61
C LYS A 51 10.34 16.26 13.72
N GLU A 52 9.84 16.62 14.88
CA GLU A 52 9.70 15.68 16.00
C GLU A 52 8.79 14.50 15.62
N ASN A 53 9.24 13.29 15.91
CA ASN A 53 8.57 12.04 15.57
C ASN A 53 8.42 11.76 14.05
N ILE A 54 9.21 12.46 13.20
CA ILE A 54 9.35 12.17 11.77
C ILE A 54 10.74 11.62 11.48
N TYR A 55 10.78 10.44 10.85
CA TYR A 55 12.01 9.84 10.35
C TYR A 55 12.05 10.00 8.83
N PHE A 56 12.95 10.84 8.34
CA PHE A 56 13.10 11.09 6.90
C PHE A 56 14.00 10.03 6.27
N VAL A 57 13.54 9.49 5.13
CA VAL A 57 14.31 8.62 4.24
C VAL A 57 14.23 9.22 2.86
N ARG A 58 15.37 9.46 2.20
CA ARG A 58 15.42 10.04 0.86
C ARG A 58 16.15 9.14 -0.12
N HIS A 59 15.55 8.91 -1.28
CA HIS A 59 16.21 8.31 -2.43
C HIS A 59 16.90 9.40 -3.27
N THR A 60 18.00 9.07 -3.91
CA THR A 60 18.71 9.98 -4.81
C THR A 60 17.97 10.19 -6.14
N THR A 61 17.17 9.23 -6.54
CA THR A 61 16.36 9.24 -7.75
C THR A 61 15.06 8.47 -7.51
N ASN A 62 14.02 8.72 -8.31
CA ASN A 62 12.76 7.99 -8.22
C ASN A 62 12.94 6.50 -8.52
N GLN A 63 12.71 5.67 -7.52
CA GLN A 63 12.79 4.21 -7.59
C GLN A 63 11.41 3.54 -7.67
N GLY A 64 10.37 4.29 -7.39
CA GLY A 64 8.98 3.87 -7.43
C GLY A 64 8.37 3.60 -6.06
N LYS A 65 7.04 3.67 -5.98
CA LYS A 65 6.26 3.57 -4.73
C LYS A 65 6.60 2.32 -3.93
N GLY A 66 6.75 1.17 -4.60
CA GLY A 66 7.08 -0.09 -3.93
C GLY A 66 8.43 -0.04 -3.23
N GLU A 67 9.49 0.49 -3.88
CA GLU A 67 10.80 0.63 -3.24
C GLU A 67 10.77 1.66 -2.11
N ALA A 68 9.98 2.73 -2.25
CA ALA A 68 9.80 3.69 -1.16
C ALA A 68 9.15 3.02 0.07
N ILE A 69 8.13 2.18 -0.12
CA ILE A 69 7.52 1.41 0.99
C ILE A 69 8.57 0.46 1.59
N ILE A 70 9.33 -0.27 0.78
CA ILE A 70 10.39 -1.19 1.26
C ILE A 70 11.43 -0.45 2.09
N SER A 71 11.87 0.74 1.64
CA SER A 71 12.81 1.57 2.40
C SER A 71 12.23 2.03 3.73
N GLY A 72 10.95 2.41 3.76
CA GLY A 72 10.23 2.71 4.99
C GLY A 72 10.12 1.51 5.93
N VAL A 73 9.84 0.30 5.41
CA VAL A 73 9.80 -0.93 6.22
C VAL A 73 11.18 -1.30 6.77
N LYS A 74 12.25 -1.11 6.00
CA LYS A 74 13.64 -1.28 6.49
C LYS A 74 13.91 -0.33 7.66
N LYS A 75 13.55 0.95 7.51
CA LYS A 75 13.69 1.96 8.57
C LYS A 75 12.88 1.62 9.80
N ALA A 76 11.63 1.19 9.64
CA ALA A 76 10.78 0.75 10.75
C ALA A 76 11.41 -0.43 11.51
N LYS A 77 11.96 -1.42 10.79
CA LYS A 77 12.66 -2.55 11.39
C LYS A 77 13.88 -2.11 12.19
N GLU A 78 14.68 -1.15 11.70
CA GLU A 78 15.82 -0.57 12.42
C GLU A 78 15.38 0.11 13.72
N LEU A 79 14.22 0.78 13.70
CA LEU A 79 13.62 1.44 14.85
C LEU A 79 12.92 0.47 15.83
N GLY A 80 12.84 -0.83 15.50
CA GLY A 80 12.29 -1.88 16.35
C GLY A 80 10.78 -2.06 16.24
N TYR A 81 10.13 -1.55 15.19
CA TYR A 81 8.71 -1.82 14.91
C TYR A 81 8.49 -3.23 14.37
N LYS A 82 7.32 -3.80 14.66
CA LYS A 82 6.92 -5.13 14.17
C LYS A 82 6.18 -5.07 12.85
N HIS A 83 5.39 -4.03 12.65
CA HIS A 83 4.60 -3.78 11.45
C HIS A 83 4.45 -2.28 11.20
N VAL A 84 4.03 -1.94 10.00
CA VAL A 84 3.88 -0.56 9.55
C VAL A 84 2.52 -0.37 8.88
N ALA A 85 1.91 0.80 9.07
CA ALA A 85 0.78 1.23 8.27
C ALA A 85 1.30 2.10 7.13
N SER A 86 0.97 1.77 5.88
CA SER A 86 1.25 2.61 4.72
C SER A 86 0.04 3.48 4.42
N ILE A 87 0.25 4.76 4.15
CA ILE A 87 -0.78 5.71 3.72
C ILE A 87 -0.24 6.56 2.57
N ASP A 88 -1.07 6.84 1.56
CA ASP A 88 -0.65 7.63 0.41
C ASP A 88 -0.48 9.12 0.76
N GLY A 89 0.53 9.77 0.19
CA GLY A 89 0.85 11.17 0.46
C GLY A 89 -0.09 12.18 -0.24
N ASP A 90 -1.13 11.73 -0.96
CA ASP A 90 -2.06 12.58 -1.70
C ASP A 90 -3.22 13.15 -0.86
N GLY A 91 -3.35 12.68 0.39
CA GLY A 91 -4.36 13.15 1.34
C GLY A 91 -5.75 12.58 1.13
N GLN A 92 -5.91 11.54 0.30
CA GLN A 92 -7.20 10.87 0.12
C GLN A 92 -7.56 9.96 1.30
N HIS A 93 -6.56 9.38 1.94
CA HIS A 93 -6.74 8.52 3.10
C HIS A 93 -6.76 9.35 4.39
N LEU A 94 -7.70 9.05 5.27
CA LEU A 94 -7.84 9.72 6.56
C LEU A 94 -6.91 9.05 7.58
N ALA A 95 -6.00 9.80 8.20
CA ALA A 95 -5.11 9.28 9.24
C ALA A 95 -5.87 8.76 10.47
N SER A 96 -7.08 9.25 10.73
CA SER A 96 -7.97 8.74 11.79
C SER A 96 -8.35 7.27 11.59
N GLU A 97 -8.36 6.76 10.35
CA GLU A 97 -8.66 5.37 10.06
C GLU A 97 -7.49 4.41 10.38
N ILE A 98 -6.27 4.93 10.64
CA ILE A 98 -5.11 4.10 11.03
C ILE A 98 -5.44 3.28 12.28
N LYS A 99 -6.12 3.90 13.25
CA LYS A 99 -6.51 3.19 14.49
C LYS A 99 -7.41 1.99 14.19
N LYS A 100 -8.34 2.13 13.26
CA LYS A 100 -9.24 1.05 12.86
C LYS A 100 -8.48 -0.12 12.22
N LEU A 101 -7.45 0.17 11.41
CA LEU A 101 -6.58 -0.87 10.86
C LEU A 101 -5.76 -1.54 11.97
N THR A 102 -5.13 -0.75 12.86
CA THR A 102 -4.30 -1.30 13.93
C THR A 102 -5.10 -2.14 14.93
N ASP A 103 -6.34 -1.77 15.23
CA ASP A 103 -7.23 -2.53 16.11
C ASP A 103 -7.69 -3.86 15.46
N ALA A 104 -7.81 -3.92 14.14
CA ALA A 104 -8.22 -5.11 13.40
C ALA A 104 -7.05 -6.04 13.02
N TYR A 105 -5.81 -5.53 13.03
CA TYR A 105 -4.62 -6.22 12.57
C TYR A 105 -4.28 -7.45 13.42
N LYS A 106 -3.95 -8.54 12.74
CA LYS A 106 -3.42 -9.76 13.35
C LYS A 106 -1.96 -9.95 12.94
N ASP A 107 -1.14 -10.35 13.88
CA ASP A 107 0.31 -10.45 13.68
C ASP A 107 0.66 -11.35 12.48
N GLY A 108 1.50 -10.82 11.61
CA GLY A 108 2.02 -11.53 10.42
C GLY A 108 1.14 -11.48 9.18
N GLU A 109 -0.07 -10.92 9.22
CA GLU A 109 -0.92 -10.75 8.02
C GLU A 109 -0.58 -9.47 7.24
N ILE A 110 -1.07 -9.36 6.01
CA ILE A 110 -1.27 -8.07 5.34
C ILE A 110 -2.74 -7.69 5.52
N LEU A 111 -2.99 -6.53 6.13
CA LEU A 111 -4.34 -5.98 6.29
C LEU A 111 -4.53 -4.83 5.32
N ILE A 112 -5.58 -4.90 4.50
CA ILE A 112 -5.94 -3.88 3.51
C ILE A 112 -7.09 -3.03 4.06
N GLY A 113 -6.93 -1.71 4.04
CA GLY A 113 -8.03 -0.77 4.22
C GLY A 113 -8.84 -0.68 2.93
N ALA A 114 -10.00 -1.33 2.90
CA ALA A 114 -10.86 -1.39 1.73
C ALA A 114 -11.79 -0.18 1.65
N ARG A 115 -11.69 0.59 0.55
CA ARG A 115 -12.50 1.79 0.32
C ARG A 115 -13.90 1.41 -0.14
N ASN A 116 -14.91 2.19 0.28
CA ASN A 116 -16.26 2.05 -0.24
C ASN A 116 -16.38 2.74 -1.61
N PHE A 117 -16.74 1.99 -2.66
CA PHE A 117 -16.89 2.50 -4.03
C PHE A 117 -18.35 2.49 -4.54
N ASP A 118 -19.30 2.15 -3.71
CA ASP A 118 -20.73 2.22 -4.07
C ASP A 118 -21.26 3.67 -4.09
N LEU A 119 -20.34 4.63 -3.93
CA LEU A 119 -20.67 6.06 -4.01
C LEU A 119 -20.95 6.46 -5.46
N GLU A 120 -21.98 7.28 -5.66
CA GLU A 120 -22.46 7.74 -6.98
C GLU A 120 -21.41 8.50 -7.80
N HIS A 121 -20.39 9.07 -7.14
CA HIS A 121 -19.39 9.94 -7.76
C HIS A 121 -18.16 9.20 -8.33
N VAL A 122 -18.12 7.86 -8.23
CA VAL A 122 -16.97 7.08 -8.75
C VAL A 122 -17.14 6.80 -10.24
N PRO A 123 -16.21 7.24 -11.12
CA PRO A 123 -16.30 7.00 -12.56
C PRO A 123 -16.35 5.49 -12.90
N ASN A 124 -17.19 5.12 -13.87
CA ASN A 124 -17.36 3.72 -14.30
C ASN A 124 -16.04 3.06 -14.75
N GLY A 125 -15.12 3.81 -15.37
CA GLY A 125 -13.80 3.30 -15.76
C GLY A 125 -12.94 2.87 -14.56
N SER A 126 -13.05 3.59 -13.43
CA SER A 126 -12.37 3.21 -12.19
C SER A 126 -12.97 1.96 -11.58
N LYS A 127 -14.30 1.78 -11.67
CA LYS A 127 -14.99 0.58 -11.20
C LYS A 127 -14.55 -0.67 -11.97
N PHE A 128 -14.44 -0.57 -13.32
CA PHE A 128 -13.98 -1.68 -14.15
C PHE A 128 -12.52 -2.06 -13.86
N GLY A 129 -11.60 -1.08 -13.81
CA GLY A 129 -10.19 -1.34 -13.52
C GLY A 129 -9.99 -2.03 -12.18
N ARG A 130 -10.75 -1.60 -11.14
CA ARG A 130 -10.73 -2.24 -9.83
C ARG A 130 -11.30 -3.66 -9.86
N TRP A 131 -12.46 -3.85 -10.51
CA TRP A 131 -13.04 -5.18 -10.66
C TRP A 131 -12.05 -6.14 -11.31
N PHE A 132 -11.40 -5.72 -12.38
CA PHE A 132 -10.39 -6.51 -13.07
C PHE A 132 -9.19 -6.83 -12.16
N SER A 133 -8.65 -5.85 -11.46
CA SER A 133 -7.53 -6.04 -10.53
C SER A 133 -7.91 -6.96 -9.37
N ASN A 134 -9.08 -6.77 -8.77
CA ASN A 134 -9.56 -7.61 -7.67
C ASN A 134 -9.79 -9.06 -8.13
N PHE A 135 -10.35 -9.28 -9.33
CA PHE A 135 -10.52 -10.61 -9.87
C PHE A 135 -9.18 -11.38 -9.91
N TRP A 136 -8.14 -10.75 -10.43
CA TRP A 136 -6.82 -11.37 -10.50
C TRP A 136 -6.17 -11.50 -9.12
N ALA A 137 -6.32 -10.51 -8.26
CA ALA A 137 -5.82 -10.60 -6.88
C ALA A 137 -6.43 -11.78 -6.13
N CYS A 138 -7.75 -11.95 -6.19
CA CYS A 138 -8.44 -13.10 -5.60
C CYS A 138 -7.95 -14.43 -6.22
N TRP A 139 -7.80 -14.45 -7.56
CA TRP A 139 -7.34 -15.64 -8.26
C TRP A 139 -5.94 -16.07 -7.85
N ASP A 140 -4.99 -15.13 -7.81
CA ASP A 140 -3.59 -15.43 -7.54
C ASP A 140 -3.32 -15.70 -6.05
N THR A 141 -4.02 -15.01 -5.16
CA THR A 141 -3.81 -15.14 -3.72
C THR A 141 -4.66 -16.23 -3.06
N GLY A 142 -5.85 -16.49 -3.62
CA GLY A 142 -6.85 -17.38 -3.02
C GLY A 142 -7.64 -16.74 -1.86
N PHE A 143 -7.46 -15.44 -1.60
CA PHE A 143 -8.21 -14.66 -0.62
C PHE A 143 -9.30 -13.83 -1.29
N GLU A 144 -10.39 -13.55 -0.58
CA GLU A 144 -11.36 -12.53 -1.00
C GLU A 144 -10.76 -11.14 -0.80
N ILE A 145 -10.56 -10.39 -1.90
CA ILE A 145 -10.00 -9.04 -1.90
C ILE A 145 -10.94 -8.14 -2.69
N THR A 146 -11.46 -7.11 -2.04
CA THR A 146 -12.43 -6.16 -2.61
C THR A 146 -11.79 -4.85 -3.05
N ASP A 147 -10.58 -4.52 -2.56
CA ASP A 147 -9.81 -3.34 -2.95
C ASP A 147 -8.30 -3.60 -3.02
N SER A 148 -7.90 -4.39 -4.00
CA SER A 148 -6.49 -4.73 -4.26
C SER A 148 -5.61 -3.53 -4.67
N LEU A 149 -6.21 -2.39 -5.00
CA LEU A 149 -5.51 -1.15 -5.39
C LEU A 149 -5.44 -0.12 -4.25
N SER A 150 -5.92 -0.46 -3.05
CA SER A 150 -5.75 0.42 -1.90
C SER A 150 -4.29 0.45 -1.47
N GLY A 151 -3.71 1.65 -1.34
CA GLY A 151 -2.37 1.87 -0.76
C GLY A 151 -2.39 1.97 0.77
N PHE A 152 -3.57 1.98 1.39
CA PHE A 152 -3.71 2.04 2.83
C PHE A 152 -3.73 0.63 3.42
N ARG A 153 -2.58 0.18 3.91
CA ARG A 153 -2.38 -1.20 4.36
C ARG A 153 -1.52 -1.27 5.60
N ILE A 154 -1.67 -2.35 6.37
CA ILE A 154 -0.65 -2.74 7.35
C ILE A 154 0.20 -3.88 6.74
N TYR A 155 1.51 -3.71 6.84
CA TYR A 155 2.50 -4.69 6.43
C TYR A 155 3.33 -5.14 7.63
N PRO A 156 3.50 -6.46 7.86
CA PRO A 156 4.49 -6.95 8.81
C PRO A 156 5.90 -6.68 8.25
N VAL A 157 6.87 -6.36 9.10
CA VAL A 157 8.26 -6.16 8.64
C VAL A 157 8.87 -7.40 7.97
N SER A 158 8.27 -8.55 8.17
CA SER A 158 8.67 -9.80 7.52
C SER A 158 8.44 -9.84 6.01
N ILE A 159 7.72 -8.84 5.40
CA ILE A 159 7.63 -8.71 3.94
C ILE A 159 9.01 -8.51 3.29
N LEU A 160 9.98 -7.99 4.03
CA LEU A 160 11.38 -7.85 3.54
C LEU A 160 12.02 -9.20 3.15
N ASN A 161 11.47 -10.31 3.61
CA ASN A 161 11.98 -11.65 3.30
C ASN A 161 11.28 -12.27 2.07
N LEU A 162 10.32 -11.57 1.45
CA LEU A 162 9.62 -12.06 0.27
C LEU A 162 10.47 -11.83 -1.00
N PRO A 163 10.44 -12.75 -1.97
CA PRO A 163 11.21 -12.64 -3.21
C PRO A 163 10.50 -11.72 -4.22
N ILE A 164 10.30 -10.45 -3.84
CA ILE A 164 9.64 -9.43 -4.66
C ILE A 164 10.64 -8.89 -5.68
N LYS A 165 10.18 -8.65 -6.91
CA LYS A 165 11.01 -8.20 -8.04
C LYS A 165 10.59 -6.84 -8.59
N THR A 166 9.35 -6.43 -8.33
CA THR A 166 8.78 -5.16 -8.80
C THR A 166 9.05 -4.05 -7.77
N SER A 167 9.01 -2.79 -8.22
CA SER A 167 9.35 -1.65 -7.35
C SER A 167 8.38 -0.46 -7.49
N ARG A 168 7.48 -0.49 -8.48
CA ARG A 168 6.53 0.59 -8.76
C ARG A 168 5.12 0.26 -8.25
N PHE A 169 4.08 0.64 -8.95
CA PHE A 169 2.68 0.33 -8.59
C PHE A 169 2.34 -1.16 -8.69
N ASP A 170 3.03 -1.90 -9.54
CA ASP A 170 2.97 -3.34 -9.68
C ASP A 170 3.42 -4.09 -8.41
N TRP A 171 4.27 -3.48 -7.60
CA TRP A 171 4.72 -4.00 -6.31
C TRP A 171 3.53 -4.28 -5.36
N GLU A 172 2.51 -3.42 -5.34
CA GLU A 172 1.35 -3.56 -4.46
C GLU A 172 0.56 -4.85 -4.74
N MET A 173 0.61 -5.34 -5.97
CA MET A 173 0.03 -6.63 -6.34
C MET A 173 0.99 -7.78 -6.04
N GLU A 174 2.27 -7.65 -6.43
CA GLU A 174 3.25 -8.71 -6.20
C GLU A 174 3.41 -9.05 -4.72
N VAL A 175 3.43 -8.05 -3.83
CA VAL A 175 3.57 -8.30 -2.39
C VAL A 175 2.42 -9.14 -1.84
N LEU A 176 1.17 -8.92 -2.29
CA LEU A 176 0.01 -9.73 -1.90
C LEU A 176 0.20 -11.19 -2.34
N VAL A 177 0.55 -11.37 -3.60
CA VAL A 177 0.73 -12.72 -4.16
C VAL A 177 1.86 -13.46 -3.46
N ARG A 178 3.04 -12.82 -3.28
CA ARG A 178 4.17 -13.44 -2.59
C ARG A 178 3.88 -13.72 -1.12
N HIS A 179 3.09 -12.87 -0.48
CA HIS A 179 2.67 -13.06 0.90
C HIS A 179 1.76 -14.30 1.04
N ALA A 180 0.77 -14.41 0.14
CA ALA A 180 -0.10 -15.58 0.06
C ALA A 180 0.67 -16.87 -0.28
N ASP A 181 1.66 -16.81 -1.19
CA ASP A 181 2.53 -17.95 -1.55
C ASP A 181 3.38 -18.43 -0.37
N ALA A 182 3.74 -17.51 0.52
CA ALA A 182 4.43 -17.86 1.77
C ALA A 182 3.48 -18.48 2.83
N GLY A 183 2.22 -18.77 2.48
CA GLY A 183 1.20 -19.34 3.38
C GLY A 183 0.68 -18.38 4.43
N ARG A 184 0.76 -17.07 4.19
CA ARG A 184 0.34 -16.02 5.12
C ARG A 184 -1.01 -15.45 4.76
N VAL A 185 -1.69 -14.89 5.74
CA VAL A 185 -3.07 -14.38 5.62
C VAL A 185 -3.09 -12.98 5.03
N ILE A 186 -4.10 -12.71 4.22
CA ILE A 186 -4.50 -11.37 3.76
C ILE A 186 -5.92 -11.16 4.24
N SER A 187 -6.18 -10.01 4.86
CA SER A 187 -7.51 -9.62 5.33
C SER A 187 -7.83 -8.18 4.94
N GLU A 188 -9.09 -7.79 5.07
CA GLU A 188 -9.56 -6.44 4.76
C GLU A 188 -10.40 -5.87 5.89
N VAL A 189 -10.34 -4.55 6.05
CA VAL A 189 -11.24 -3.78 6.91
C VAL A 189 -11.79 -2.60 6.11
N PRO A 190 -13.10 -2.32 6.16
CA PRO A 190 -13.67 -1.18 5.44
C PRO A 190 -13.20 0.13 6.07
N ILE A 191 -12.77 1.07 5.25
CA ILE A 191 -12.30 2.40 5.66
C ILE A 191 -13.10 3.51 4.98
N GLU A 192 -13.08 4.68 5.61
CA GLU A 192 -13.54 5.92 5.00
C GLU A 192 -12.40 6.61 4.26
N CYS A 193 -12.72 7.24 3.13
CA CYS A 193 -11.77 8.01 2.34
C CYS A 193 -12.38 9.35 1.94
N TYR A 194 -11.54 10.35 1.80
CA TYR A 194 -11.89 11.60 1.14
C TYR A 194 -11.74 11.42 -0.37
N TYR A 195 -12.80 11.77 -1.11
CA TYR A 195 -12.76 11.80 -2.58
C TYR A 195 -12.66 13.26 -3.04
N PRO A 196 -11.45 13.72 -3.37
CA PRO A 196 -11.26 15.10 -3.84
C PRO A 196 -11.99 15.34 -5.15
N THR A 197 -12.39 16.59 -5.37
CA THR A 197 -12.95 17.02 -6.66
C THR A 197 -11.93 16.84 -7.78
N ALA A 198 -12.38 16.88 -9.05
CA ALA A 198 -11.51 16.65 -10.21
C ALA A 198 -10.29 17.61 -10.24
N ASP A 199 -10.47 18.85 -9.75
CA ASP A 199 -9.45 19.89 -9.74
C ASP A 199 -8.40 19.73 -8.61
N GLU A 200 -8.72 18.95 -7.58
CA GLU A 200 -7.83 18.70 -6.42
C GLU A 200 -7.02 17.40 -6.56
N ARG A 201 -7.31 16.60 -7.57
CA ARG A 201 -6.66 15.28 -7.72
C ARG A 201 -5.22 15.40 -8.18
N VAL A 202 -4.28 14.98 -7.35
CA VAL A 202 -2.89 14.74 -7.73
C VAL A 202 -2.70 13.22 -7.83
N SER A 203 -2.53 12.71 -9.05
CA SER A 203 -2.28 11.28 -9.28
C SER A 203 -1.08 11.09 -10.18
N HIS A 204 -0.08 10.38 -9.72
CA HIS A 204 1.09 9.95 -10.50
C HIS A 204 0.86 8.63 -11.24
N PHE A 205 -0.31 8.00 -11.06
CA PHE A 205 -0.67 6.76 -11.72
C PHE A 205 -0.92 6.99 -13.22
N LYS A 206 -0.04 6.42 -14.05
CA LYS A 206 -0.17 6.46 -15.53
C LYS A 206 -1.10 5.35 -15.96
N LYS A 207 -2.38 5.67 -16.19
CA LYS A 207 -3.49 4.71 -16.43
C LYS A 207 -3.13 3.54 -17.34
N PHE A 208 -2.45 3.74 -18.44
CA PHE A 208 -2.10 2.67 -19.37
C PHE A 208 -0.84 1.91 -18.94
N GLY A 209 0.26 2.61 -18.63
CA GLY A 209 1.55 1.99 -18.33
C GLY A 209 1.52 1.18 -17.03
N ASP A 210 0.97 1.77 -15.96
CA ASP A 210 0.91 1.11 -14.66
C ASP A 210 -0.11 -0.04 -14.65
N THR A 211 -1.24 0.10 -15.39
CA THR A 211 -2.19 -1.01 -15.58
C THR A 211 -1.53 -2.17 -16.32
N MET A 212 -0.75 -1.90 -17.37
CA MET A 212 -0.04 -2.96 -18.11
C MET A 212 1.05 -3.61 -17.27
N ALA A 213 1.73 -2.86 -16.38
CA ALA A 213 2.70 -3.42 -15.44
C ALA A 213 2.02 -4.36 -14.45
N ILE A 214 0.86 -3.99 -13.90
CA ILE A 214 0.06 -4.86 -13.03
C ILE A 214 -0.38 -6.14 -13.78
N VAL A 215 -0.88 -6.01 -15.01
CA VAL A 215 -1.24 -7.16 -15.84
C VAL A 215 -0.03 -8.07 -16.08
N TRP A 216 1.16 -7.47 -16.30
CA TRP A 216 2.38 -8.24 -16.52
C TRP A 216 2.81 -9.05 -15.31
N VAL A 217 2.61 -8.57 -14.08
CA VAL A 217 2.82 -9.34 -12.85
C VAL A 217 1.96 -10.62 -12.87
N HIS A 218 0.68 -10.50 -13.20
CA HIS A 218 -0.20 -11.67 -13.30
C HIS A 218 0.28 -12.66 -14.36
N VAL A 219 0.69 -12.16 -15.53
CA VAL A 219 1.20 -13.02 -16.63
C VAL A 219 2.46 -13.77 -16.22
N GLN A 220 3.35 -13.17 -15.43
CA GLN A 220 4.57 -13.84 -14.95
C GLN A 220 4.28 -14.91 -13.87
N ILE A 221 3.23 -14.72 -13.09
CA ILE A 221 2.86 -15.60 -11.97
C ILE A 221 1.93 -16.73 -12.43
N LEU A 222 1.03 -16.46 -13.36
CA LEU A 222 0.03 -17.40 -13.90
C LEU A 222 0.58 -18.76 -14.35
N PRO A 223 1.69 -18.86 -15.13
CA PRO A 223 2.17 -20.15 -15.60
C PRO A 223 2.52 -21.14 -14.50
N PHE A 224 2.84 -20.64 -13.31
CA PHE A 224 3.22 -21.46 -12.15
C PHE A 224 2.04 -21.85 -11.26
N LYS A 225 0.93 -21.08 -11.29
CA LYS A 225 -0.22 -21.30 -10.40
C LYS A 225 -1.42 -21.98 -11.06
N TRP A 226 -1.53 -21.88 -12.36
CA TRP A 226 -2.69 -22.39 -13.09
C TRP A 226 -2.98 -23.88 -12.86
N PRO A 227 -1.99 -24.80 -12.93
CA PRO A 227 -2.23 -26.21 -12.67
C PRO A 227 -2.68 -26.48 -11.22
N GLY A 228 -2.08 -25.80 -10.24
CA GLY A 228 -2.41 -25.96 -8.82
C GLY A 228 -3.81 -25.47 -8.48
N PHE A 229 -4.21 -24.29 -8.99
CA PHE A 229 -5.52 -23.73 -8.75
C PHE A 229 -6.65 -24.57 -9.35
N ILE A 230 -6.48 -25.04 -10.59
CA ILE A 230 -7.46 -25.93 -11.24
C ILE A 230 -7.59 -27.24 -10.44
N LEU A 231 -6.49 -27.79 -9.99
CA LEU A 231 -6.46 -29.02 -9.20
C LEU A 231 -7.15 -28.81 -7.84
N ASP A 232 -6.86 -27.72 -7.13
CA ASP A 232 -7.48 -27.41 -5.85
C ASP A 232 -9.00 -27.19 -5.98
N LYS A 233 -9.44 -26.52 -7.06
CA LYS A 233 -10.87 -26.30 -7.35
C LYS A 233 -11.56 -27.61 -7.73
N LEU A 234 -10.91 -28.48 -8.52
CA LEU A 234 -11.45 -29.79 -8.87
C LEU A 234 -11.53 -30.74 -7.67
N LEU A 235 -10.59 -30.61 -6.72
CA LEU A 235 -10.53 -31.43 -5.51
C LEU A 235 -11.31 -30.82 -4.33
N GLY A 236 -12.00 -29.68 -4.52
CA GLY A 236 -12.76 -28.99 -3.47
C GLY A 236 -11.91 -28.49 -2.31
N ARG A 237 -10.58 -28.34 -2.51
CA ARG A 237 -9.66 -27.86 -1.48
C ARG A 237 -9.74 -26.35 -1.39
N LYS A 238 -10.23 -25.83 -0.26
CA LYS A 238 -10.04 -24.42 0.10
C LYS A 238 -8.62 -24.26 0.64
N ARG A 239 -7.82 -23.38 0.04
CA ARG A 239 -6.56 -22.92 0.66
C ARG A 239 -6.93 -22.27 1.99
N LYS A 240 -6.40 -22.79 3.07
CA LYS A 240 -6.54 -22.23 4.42
C LYS A 240 -5.57 -21.10 4.59
#